data_61eab03f4b1f95e24cc9b2ed30038a8c
#
_entry.id   61eab03f4b1f95e24cc9b2ed30038a8c
#
_cell.length_a   1.000
_cell.length_b   1.000
_cell.length_c   1.000
_cell.angle_alpha   90.00
_cell.angle_beta   90.00
_cell.angle_gamma   90.00
#
_symmetry.space_group_name_H-M   'P 1'
#
loop_
_entity.id
_entity.type
_entity.pdbx_description
1 polymer ?
#
loop_
_entity_poly.entity_id
_entity_poly.type
_entity_poly.pdbx_seq_one_letter_code
_entity_poly.pdbx_strand_id
1 'polypeptide(L)'
;MRKVANFLVTTLLALFAACTQAAAPAAAPDSLKPLLATLNERLNIGDLVALTKWDSGKPIQDSPREAQVIDNARTLAAEHKLDPDDVAQLIAAQMEANKLVQYGLLAQWQAAGAAPDTPRPDLAKQIRPRLDELQKSLLRQYAGFAPYRQDPNCPSWLANARSGLAADALHDLALIRASGELCIRTKTL
;
A
#
# COMPACT_ATOMS: atom_id res chain seq x y z
N MET A 1 42.55 -15.18 -78.54
CA MET A 1 41.17 -15.14 -78.08
C MET A 1 41.14 -15.54 -76.61
N ARG A 2 41.06 -14.53 -75.69
CA ARG A 2 41.11 -14.72 -74.24
C ARG A 2 39.67 -14.77 -73.70
N LYS A 3 39.25 -15.87 -73.08
CA LYS A 3 37.98 -16.02 -72.35
C LYS A 3 38.21 -15.47 -70.95
N VAL A 4 37.45 -14.43 -70.59
CA VAL A 4 37.37 -13.85 -69.24
C VAL A 4 36.26 -14.54 -68.49
N ALA A 5 36.57 -15.27 -67.44
CA ALA A 5 35.64 -15.93 -66.54
C ALA A 5 35.23 -14.93 -65.47
N ASN A 6 33.96 -14.55 -65.42
CA ASN A 6 33.36 -13.75 -64.34
C ASN A 6 33.06 -14.61 -63.13
N PHE A 7 33.76 -14.38 -62.01
CA PHE A 7 33.43 -14.96 -60.71
C PHE A 7 32.44 -14.03 -60.00
N LEU A 8 31.20 -14.46 -59.87
CA LEU A 8 30.19 -13.82 -59.06
C LEU A 8 30.36 -14.30 -57.61
N VAL A 9 30.86 -13.41 -56.75
CA VAL A 9 30.92 -13.66 -55.31
C VAL A 9 29.58 -13.18 -54.72
N THR A 10 28.71 -14.09 -54.37
CA THR A 10 27.48 -13.84 -53.63
C THR A 10 27.78 -13.85 -52.13
N THR A 11 27.88 -12.65 -51.56
CA THR A 11 27.98 -12.45 -50.10
C THR A 11 26.60 -12.62 -49.46
N LEU A 12 26.41 -13.73 -48.76
CA LEU A 12 25.22 -14.06 -47.99
C LEU A 12 25.31 -13.28 -46.64
N LEU A 13 24.55 -12.17 -46.50
CA LEU A 13 24.44 -11.42 -45.28
C LEU A 13 23.45 -12.11 -44.34
N ALA A 14 23.92 -12.87 -43.35
CA ALA A 14 23.10 -13.47 -42.30
C ALA A 14 22.70 -12.38 -41.29
N LEU A 15 21.44 -11.92 -41.33
CA LEU A 15 20.85 -11.11 -40.27
C LEU A 15 20.61 -12.00 -39.04
N PHE A 16 21.45 -11.85 -38.03
CA PHE A 16 21.14 -12.34 -36.67
C PHE A 16 20.09 -11.41 -36.03
N ALA A 17 18.82 -11.80 -36.10
CA ALA A 17 17.79 -11.20 -35.29
C ALA A 17 18.02 -11.62 -33.81
N ALA A 18 18.64 -10.75 -33.02
CA ALA A 18 18.73 -10.93 -31.57
C ALA A 18 17.31 -10.75 -30.99
N CYS A 19 16.63 -11.88 -30.74
CA CYS A 19 15.43 -11.87 -29.90
C CYS A 19 15.82 -11.46 -28.49
N THR A 20 15.63 -10.20 -28.15
CA THR A 20 15.65 -9.74 -26.75
C THR A 20 14.44 -10.36 -26.07
N GLN A 21 14.63 -11.51 -25.41
CA GLN A 21 13.64 -12.03 -24.48
C GLN A 21 13.50 -11.02 -23.34
N ALA A 22 12.39 -10.29 -23.31
CA ALA A 22 12.00 -9.53 -22.13
C ALA A 22 11.84 -10.52 -20.99
N ALA A 23 12.70 -10.42 -19.98
CA ALA A 23 12.58 -11.24 -18.77
C ALA A 23 11.18 -11.03 -18.19
N ALA A 24 10.49 -12.13 -17.89
CA ALA A 24 9.21 -12.05 -17.20
C ALA A 24 9.40 -11.25 -15.89
N PRO A 25 8.48 -10.33 -15.56
CA PRO A 25 8.60 -9.57 -14.33
C PRO A 25 8.70 -10.52 -13.14
N ALA A 26 9.66 -10.23 -12.24
CA ALA A 26 9.87 -11.06 -11.05
C ALA A 26 8.56 -11.15 -10.23
N ALA A 27 8.28 -12.34 -9.70
CA ALA A 27 7.09 -12.56 -8.89
C ALA A 27 7.13 -11.67 -7.62
N ALA A 28 5.96 -11.18 -7.22
CA ALA A 28 5.84 -10.44 -5.97
C ALA A 28 6.18 -11.33 -4.76
N PRO A 29 6.84 -10.80 -3.71
CA PRO A 29 7.15 -11.56 -2.51
C PRO A 29 5.86 -11.97 -1.77
N ASP A 30 5.86 -13.17 -1.18
CA ASP A 30 4.70 -13.74 -0.46
C ASP A 30 4.24 -12.85 0.71
N SER A 31 5.15 -12.06 1.29
CA SER A 31 4.86 -11.12 2.38
C SER A 31 3.95 -9.95 1.95
N LEU A 32 3.83 -9.65 0.65
CA LEU A 32 3.06 -8.49 0.18
C LEU A 32 1.56 -8.66 0.35
N LYS A 33 1.01 -9.81 0.00
CA LYS A 33 -0.46 -10.05 0.09
C LYS A 33 -1.01 -9.92 1.51
N PRO A 34 -0.42 -10.59 2.54
CA PRO A 34 -0.91 -10.43 3.91
C PRO A 34 -0.72 -9.01 4.43
N LEU A 35 0.36 -8.32 4.05
CA LEU A 35 0.57 -6.92 4.39
C LEU A 35 -0.56 -6.04 3.88
N LEU A 36 -0.89 -6.13 2.59
CA LEU A 36 -2.00 -5.35 1.99
C LEU A 36 -3.36 -5.72 2.59
N ALA A 37 -3.60 -7.00 2.89
CA ALA A 37 -4.84 -7.42 3.56
C ALA A 37 -4.99 -6.74 4.94
N THR A 38 -3.91 -6.65 5.72
CA THR A 38 -3.92 -5.96 7.01
C THR A 38 -4.12 -4.45 6.85
N LEU A 39 -3.50 -3.82 5.84
CA LEU A 39 -3.73 -2.41 5.53
C LEU A 39 -5.21 -2.16 5.20
N ASN A 40 -5.80 -2.99 4.34
CA ASN A 40 -7.20 -2.88 3.96
C ASN A 40 -8.16 -3.11 5.16
N GLU A 41 -7.88 -4.09 6.02
CA GLU A 41 -8.68 -4.31 7.24
C GLU A 41 -8.65 -3.08 8.17
N ARG A 42 -7.50 -2.42 8.31
CA ARG A 42 -7.41 -1.18 9.09
C ARG A 42 -8.23 -0.05 8.48
N LEU A 43 -8.36 0.03 7.17
CA LEU A 43 -9.22 1.01 6.49
C LEU A 43 -10.69 0.71 6.71
N ASN A 44 -11.11 -0.55 6.62
CA ASN A 44 -12.50 -0.95 6.88
C ASN A 44 -12.93 -0.65 8.34
N ILE A 45 -11.99 -0.67 9.30
CA ILE A 45 -12.26 -0.19 10.66
C ILE A 45 -12.51 1.33 10.68
N GLY A 46 -12.00 2.08 9.72
CA GLY A 46 -12.28 3.50 9.54
C GLY A 46 -13.77 3.83 9.45
N ASP A 47 -14.57 2.94 8.87
CA ASP A 47 -16.03 3.08 8.77
C ASP A 47 -16.69 3.12 10.15
N LEU A 48 -16.25 2.23 11.03
CA LEU A 48 -16.76 2.15 12.41
C LEU A 48 -16.33 3.38 13.23
N VAL A 49 -15.12 3.89 12.98
CA VAL A 49 -14.65 5.14 13.59
C VAL A 49 -15.46 6.32 13.06
N ALA A 50 -15.74 6.37 11.75
CA ALA A 50 -16.57 7.42 11.15
C ALA A 50 -17.98 7.45 11.76
N LEU A 51 -18.64 6.28 11.96
CA LEU A 51 -19.92 6.17 12.63
C LEU A 51 -19.87 6.75 14.05
N THR A 52 -18.81 6.42 14.81
CA THR A 52 -18.62 6.98 16.17
C THR A 52 -18.44 8.49 16.15
N LYS A 53 -17.75 9.03 15.14
CA LYS A 53 -17.55 10.48 14.98
C LYS A 53 -18.86 11.17 14.56
N TRP A 54 -19.63 10.56 13.65
CA TRP A 54 -20.94 11.05 13.24
C TRP A 54 -21.87 11.22 14.45
N ASP A 55 -22.02 10.17 15.25
CA ASP A 55 -22.93 10.18 16.41
C ASP A 55 -22.48 11.13 17.53
N SER A 56 -21.17 11.28 17.74
CA SER A 56 -20.61 12.09 18.83
C SER A 56 -20.30 13.54 18.45
N GLY A 57 -20.29 13.90 17.18
CA GLY A 57 -19.86 15.21 16.68
C GLY A 57 -18.38 15.52 16.94
N LYS A 58 -17.58 14.55 17.40
CA LYS A 58 -16.15 14.77 17.68
C LYS A 58 -15.34 14.90 16.38
N PRO A 59 -14.31 15.74 16.36
CA PRO A 59 -13.48 15.93 15.17
C PRO A 59 -12.78 14.62 14.79
N ILE A 60 -12.55 14.43 13.48
CA ILE A 60 -11.80 13.28 12.96
C ILE A 60 -10.36 13.38 13.41
N GLN A 61 -9.74 14.55 13.28
CA GLN A 61 -8.35 14.77 13.67
C GLN A 61 -8.21 14.79 15.20
N ASP A 62 -7.22 14.02 15.68
CA ASP A 62 -6.84 13.93 17.10
C ASP A 62 -5.30 13.91 17.17
N SER A 63 -4.69 15.09 16.95
CA SER A 63 -3.23 15.21 16.84
C SER A 63 -2.46 14.66 18.04
N PRO A 64 -2.90 14.84 19.32
CA PRO A 64 -2.22 14.23 20.45
C PRO A 64 -2.25 12.69 20.39
N ARG A 65 -3.38 12.11 20.00
CA ARG A 65 -3.51 10.65 19.87
C ARG A 65 -2.70 10.13 18.70
N GLU A 66 -2.71 10.83 17.58
CA GLU A 66 -1.92 10.49 16.38
C GLU A 66 -0.43 10.45 16.72
N ALA A 67 0.11 11.46 17.38
CA ALA A 67 1.50 11.49 17.84
C ALA A 67 1.83 10.30 18.75
N GLN A 68 0.98 10.02 19.76
CA GLN A 68 1.17 8.89 20.66
C GLN A 68 1.23 7.55 19.93
N VAL A 69 0.39 7.32 18.91
CA VAL A 69 0.38 6.08 18.15
C VAL A 69 1.65 5.94 17.30
N ILE A 70 2.14 7.03 16.70
CA ILE A 70 3.39 7.05 15.95
C ILE A 70 4.58 6.75 16.87
N ASP A 71 4.66 7.38 18.04
CA ASP A 71 5.75 7.17 18.99
C ASP A 71 5.77 5.73 19.53
N ASN A 72 4.61 5.17 19.82
CA ASN A 72 4.48 3.77 20.19
C ASN A 72 4.97 2.84 19.07
N ALA A 73 4.64 3.15 17.82
CA ALA A 73 5.08 2.36 16.67
C ALA A 73 6.60 2.43 16.45
N ARG A 74 7.22 3.61 16.63
CA ARG A 74 8.67 3.79 16.63
C ARG A 74 9.35 2.90 17.68
N THR A 75 8.79 2.85 18.88
CA THR A 75 9.32 2.01 19.97
C THR A 75 9.28 0.51 19.61
N LEU A 76 8.20 0.06 18.96
CA LEU A 76 8.05 -1.33 18.53
C LEU A 76 8.91 -1.70 17.32
N ALA A 77 9.44 -0.73 16.57
CA ALA A 77 10.24 -0.98 15.37
C ALA A 77 11.48 -1.85 15.66
N ALA A 78 12.13 -1.64 16.82
CA ALA A 78 13.32 -2.38 17.23
C ALA A 78 13.06 -3.89 17.40
N GLU A 79 11.88 -4.28 17.89
CA GLU A 79 11.48 -5.69 18.06
C GLU A 79 11.43 -6.44 16.71
N HIS A 80 11.20 -5.70 15.62
CA HIS A 80 11.09 -6.21 14.28
C HIS A 80 12.32 -5.93 13.40
N LYS A 81 13.38 -5.33 13.96
CA LYS A 81 14.60 -4.90 13.24
C LYS A 81 14.29 -3.94 12.09
N LEU A 82 13.30 -3.07 12.28
CA LEU A 82 12.89 -2.04 11.34
C LEU A 82 13.49 -0.69 11.72
N ASP A 83 13.67 0.17 10.71
CA ASP A 83 13.99 1.57 10.94
C ASP A 83 12.81 2.30 11.59
N PRO A 84 12.98 3.01 12.72
CA PRO A 84 11.89 3.69 13.41
C PRO A 84 11.23 4.80 12.58
N ASP A 85 11.98 5.48 11.70
CA ASP A 85 11.44 6.54 10.85
C ASP A 85 10.61 5.97 9.69
N ASP A 86 11.04 4.87 9.09
CA ASP A 86 10.26 4.12 8.11
C ASP A 86 8.91 3.63 8.71
N VAL A 87 8.96 3.12 9.94
CA VAL A 87 7.75 2.70 10.68
C VAL A 87 6.85 3.89 10.96
N ALA A 88 7.40 5.02 11.39
CA ALA A 88 6.63 6.24 11.64
C ALA A 88 5.92 6.73 10.36
N GLN A 89 6.62 6.74 9.23
CA GLN A 89 6.04 7.12 7.93
C GLN A 89 4.91 6.17 7.51
N LEU A 90 5.11 4.86 7.66
CA LEU A 90 4.08 3.86 7.38
C LEU A 90 2.83 4.09 8.24
N ILE A 91 2.99 4.30 9.55
CA ILE A 91 1.85 4.52 10.46
C ILE A 91 1.16 5.85 10.19
N ALA A 92 1.92 6.92 9.92
CA ALA A 92 1.36 8.21 9.51
C ALA A 92 0.53 8.07 8.21
N ALA A 93 1.03 7.35 7.22
CA ALA A 93 0.30 7.06 5.98
C ALA A 93 -1.02 6.32 6.24
N GLN A 94 -1.00 5.34 7.17
CA GLN A 94 -2.21 4.63 7.60
C GLN A 94 -3.24 5.54 8.26
N MET A 95 -2.81 6.47 9.10
CA MET A 95 -3.70 7.42 9.76
C MET A 95 -4.33 8.39 8.76
N GLU A 96 -3.55 8.92 7.82
CA GLU A 96 -4.07 9.80 6.79
C GLU A 96 -5.07 9.09 5.88
N ALA A 97 -4.78 7.86 5.48
CA ALA A 97 -5.69 7.03 4.71
C ALA A 97 -7.00 6.75 5.47
N ASN A 98 -6.92 6.46 6.76
CA ASN A 98 -8.08 6.24 7.61
C ASN A 98 -8.91 7.53 7.78
N LYS A 99 -8.26 8.70 7.94
CA LYS A 99 -8.94 10.01 7.96
C LYS A 99 -9.63 10.30 6.61
N LEU A 100 -9.01 9.94 5.49
CA LEU A 100 -9.62 10.08 4.17
C LEU A 100 -10.94 9.30 4.07
N VAL A 101 -10.97 8.05 4.51
CA VAL A 101 -12.21 7.25 4.59
C VAL A 101 -13.25 7.94 5.47
N GLN A 102 -12.87 8.38 6.68
CA GLN A 102 -13.79 9.04 7.60
C GLN A 102 -14.38 10.33 7.01
N TYR A 103 -13.55 11.21 6.45
CA TYR A 103 -14.04 12.44 5.82
C TYR A 103 -14.97 12.16 4.64
N GLY A 104 -14.63 11.18 3.80
CA GLY A 104 -15.45 10.79 2.66
C GLY A 104 -16.81 10.26 3.11
N LEU A 105 -16.86 9.38 4.11
CA LEU A 105 -18.10 8.82 4.65
C LEU A 105 -18.95 9.90 5.32
N LEU A 106 -18.36 10.77 6.15
CA LEU A 106 -19.10 11.86 6.78
C LEU A 106 -19.73 12.79 5.73
N ALA A 107 -19.00 13.12 4.65
CA ALA A 107 -19.53 13.95 3.58
C ALA A 107 -20.71 13.25 2.86
N GLN A 108 -20.61 11.96 2.59
CA GLN A 108 -21.69 11.16 1.97
C GLN A 108 -22.93 11.14 2.88
N TRP A 109 -22.77 10.88 4.19
CA TRP A 109 -23.87 10.83 5.13
C TRP A 109 -24.50 12.19 5.35
N GLN A 110 -23.70 13.27 5.35
CA GLN A 110 -24.21 14.64 5.40
C GLN A 110 -25.09 14.94 4.18
N ALA A 111 -24.68 14.53 2.99
CA ALA A 111 -25.46 14.71 1.77
C ALA A 111 -26.73 13.87 1.76
N ALA A 112 -26.67 12.66 2.34
CA ALA A 112 -27.83 11.75 2.47
C ALA A 112 -28.79 12.11 3.61
N GLY A 113 -28.36 13.00 4.56
CA GLY A 113 -29.12 13.38 5.75
C GLY A 113 -29.07 12.35 6.88
N ALA A 114 -28.42 11.20 6.70
CA ALA A 114 -28.30 10.14 7.70
C ALA A 114 -27.10 9.25 7.47
N ALA A 115 -26.51 8.73 8.55
CA ALA A 115 -25.56 7.61 8.49
C ALA A 115 -26.33 6.27 8.44
N PRO A 116 -25.66 5.17 8.00
CA PRO A 116 -26.25 3.84 8.01
C PRO A 116 -26.72 3.41 9.41
N ASP A 117 -27.85 2.73 9.48
CA ASP A 117 -28.34 2.11 10.73
C ASP A 117 -27.67 0.74 10.95
N THR A 118 -26.42 0.78 11.40
CA THR A 118 -25.57 -0.37 11.68
C THR A 118 -25.08 -0.32 13.12
N PRO A 119 -24.64 -1.45 13.72
CA PRO A 119 -24.10 -1.48 15.08
C PRO A 119 -22.98 -0.46 15.30
N ARG A 120 -22.98 0.18 16.47
CA ARG A 120 -21.98 1.16 16.92
C ARG A 120 -21.04 0.52 17.94
N PRO A 121 -19.92 -0.06 17.53
CA PRO A 121 -18.98 -0.66 18.48
C PRO A 121 -18.31 0.44 19.33
N ASP A 122 -18.01 0.09 20.58
CA ASP A 122 -17.31 1.00 21.51
C ASP A 122 -15.89 1.27 21.02
N LEU A 123 -15.58 2.55 20.80
CA LEU A 123 -14.28 2.99 20.27
C LEU A 123 -13.12 2.57 21.20
N ALA A 124 -13.29 2.68 22.51
CA ALA A 124 -12.23 2.40 23.48
C ALA A 124 -12.08 0.90 23.77
N LYS A 125 -13.21 0.18 23.88
CA LYS A 125 -13.23 -1.21 24.32
C LYS A 125 -13.11 -2.22 23.19
N GLN A 126 -13.46 -1.86 21.95
CA GLN A 126 -13.52 -2.78 20.82
C GLN A 126 -12.65 -2.32 19.65
N ILE A 127 -12.78 -1.07 19.19
CA ILE A 127 -12.08 -0.59 17.99
C ILE A 127 -10.59 -0.40 18.26
N ARG A 128 -10.21 0.31 19.32
CA ARG A 128 -8.80 0.60 19.63
C ARG A 128 -7.98 -0.68 19.88
N PRO A 129 -8.43 -1.64 20.72
CA PRO A 129 -7.70 -2.90 20.89
C PRO A 129 -7.50 -3.66 19.58
N ARG A 130 -8.51 -3.67 18.69
CA ARG A 130 -8.36 -4.30 17.37
C ARG A 130 -7.32 -3.60 16.50
N LEU A 131 -7.29 -2.27 16.50
CA LEU A 131 -6.27 -1.49 15.79
C LEU A 131 -4.86 -1.76 16.34
N ASP A 132 -4.72 -1.92 17.67
CA ASP A 132 -3.43 -2.22 18.31
C ASP A 132 -2.93 -3.64 17.92
N GLU A 133 -3.82 -4.64 17.84
CA GLU A 133 -3.49 -5.98 17.34
C GLU A 133 -3.06 -5.95 15.86
N LEU A 134 -3.83 -5.23 15.03
CA LEU A 134 -3.50 -5.07 13.63
C LEU A 134 -2.18 -4.34 13.43
N GLN A 135 -1.83 -3.38 14.30
CA GLN A 135 -0.53 -2.70 14.24
C GLN A 135 0.63 -3.68 14.47
N LYS A 136 0.53 -4.57 15.45
CA LYS A 136 1.54 -5.61 15.67
C LYS A 136 1.69 -6.54 14.47
N SER A 137 0.57 -6.95 13.87
CA SER A 137 0.56 -7.78 12.66
C SER A 137 1.18 -7.05 11.47
N LEU A 138 0.83 -5.78 11.30
CA LEU A 138 1.37 -4.90 10.26
C LEU A 138 2.90 -4.80 10.34
N LEU A 139 3.46 -4.57 11.53
CA LEU A 139 4.90 -4.44 11.71
C LEU A 139 5.65 -5.75 11.38
N ARG A 140 5.11 -6.90 11.81
CA ARG A 140 5.68 -8.21 11.44
C ARG A 140 5.68 -8.44 9.92
N GLN A 141 4.58 -8.14 9.26
CA GLN A 141 4.42 -8.31 7.81
C GLN A 141 5.30 -7.31 7.05
N TYR A 142 5.37 -6.08 7.54
CA TYR A 142 6.23 -5.05 6.96
C TYR A 142 7.71 -5.43 7.07
N ALA A 143 8.16 -6.01 8.19
CA ALA A 143 9.51 -6.54 8.33
C ALA A 143 9.82 -7.62 7.28
N GLY A 144 8.87 -8.51 6.99
CA GLY A 144 9.00 -9.50 5.92
C GLY A 144 9.04 -8.91 4.51
N PHE A 145 8.45 -7.72 4.32
CA PHE A 145 8.43 -7.03 3.03
C PHE A 145 9.60 -6.03 2.87
N ALA A 146 10.16 -5.52 3.95
CA ALA A 146 11.18 -4.46 3.96
C ALA A 146 12.36 -4.71 3.00
N PRO A 147 12.92 -5.94 2.84
CA PRO A 147 14.01 -6.21 1.91
C PRO A 147 13.67 -5.94 0.44
N TYR A 148 12.39 -5.90 0.07
CA TYR A 148 11.92 -5.75 -1.31
C TYR A 148 11.50 -4.34 -1.68
N ARG A 149 11.55 -3.39 -0.74
CA ARG A 149 11.08 -2.01 -0.92
C ARG A 149 11.80 -1.25 -2.03
N GLN A 150 13.07 -1.57 -2.29
CA GLN A 150 13.90 -0.94 -3.31
C GLN A 150 13.90 -1.71 -4.65
N ASP A 151 13.20 -2.83 -4.74
CA ASP A 151 13.12 -3.59 -5.98
C ASP A 151 12.42 -2.76 -7.06
N PRO A 152 12.98 -2.69 -8.29
CA PRO A 152 12.36 -1.97 -9.41
C PRO A 152 10.93 -2.40 -9.72
N ASN A 153 10.56 -3.65 -9.41
CA ASN A 153 9.22 -4.18 -9.61
C ASN A 153 8.25 -3.86 -8.45
N CYS A 154 8.73 -3.32 -7.32
CA CYS A 154 7.90 -3.06 -6.15
C CYS A 154 6.62 -2.24 -6.49
N PRO A 155 6.67 -1.15 -7.29
CA PRO A 155 5.46 -0.42 -7.65
C PRO A 155 4.45 -1.25 -8.45
N SER A 156 4.91 -2.11 -9.35
CA SER A 156 4.03 -2.97 -10.16
C SER A 156 3.42 -4.09 -9.34
N TRP A 157 4.18 -4.73 -8.45
CA TRP A 157 3.66 -5.73 -7.50
C TRP A 157 2.57 -5.11 -6.62
N LEU A 158 2.84 -3.90 -6.11
CA LEU A 158 1.91 -3.19 -5.23
C LEU A 158 0.62 -2.83 -5.97
N ALA A 159 0.70 -2.30 -7.20
CA ALA A 159 -0.46 -1.96 -8.00
C ALA A 159 -1.33 -3.20 -8.31
N ASN A 160 -0.68 -4.30 -8.74
CA ASN A 160 -1.37 -5.56 -9.04
C ASN A 160 -2.02 -6.18 -7.80
N ALA A 161 -1.32 -6.17 -6.66
CA ALA A 161 -1.80 -6.78 -5.43
C ALA A 161 -2.91 -5.97 -4.74
N ARG A 162 -3.03 -4.66 -4.99
CA ARG A 162 -4.15 -3.82 -4.53
C ARG A 162 -5.43 -4.03 -5.35
N SER A 163 -5.29 -4.40 -6.61
CA SER A 163 -6.44 -4.53 -7.52
C SER A 163 -7.50 -5.47 -6.95
N GLY A 164 -8.70 -4.95 -6.76
CA GLY A 164 -9.85 -5.70 -6.24
C GLY A 164 -9.88 -5.96 -4.73
N LEU A 165 -8.95 -5.36 -3.94
CA LEU A 165 -9.01 -5.47 -2.47
C LEU A 165 -10.01 -4.52 -1.83
N ALA A 166 -10.16 -3.31 -2.35
CA ALA A 166 -11.04 -2.30 -1.78
C ALA A 166 -12.49 -2.53 -2.23
N ALA A 167 -13.44 -2.19 -1.35
CA ALA A 167 -14.86 -2.37 -1.58
C ALA A 167 -15.46 -1.33 -2.56
N ASP A 168 -14.88 -0.13 -2.60
CA ASP A 168 -15.34 1.00 -3.39
C ASP A 168 -14.20 1.97 -3.72
N ALA A 169 -14.50 3.02 -4.50
CA ALA A 169 -13.51 3.98 -4.96
C ALA A 169 -12.88 4.81 -3.82
N LEU A 170 -13.62 5.10 -2.74
CA LEU A 170 -13.08 5.82 -1.57
C LEU A 170 -12.04 4.96 -0.85
N HIS A 171 -12.36 3.70 -0.61
CA HIS A 171 -11.44 2.75 0.03
C HIS A 171 -10.25 2.41 -0.87
N ASP A 172 -10.44 2.35 -2.19
CA ASP A 172 -9.31 2.16 -3.13
C ASP A 172 -8.33 3.33 -3.07
N LEU A 173 -8.82 4.56 -3.12
CA LEU A 173 -7.98 5.76 -2.97
C LEU A 173 -7.26 5.78 -1.61
N ALA A 174 -7.96 5.43 -0.55
CA ALA A 174 -7.36 5.32 0.78
C ALA A 174 -6.29 4.22 0.85
N LEU A 175 -6.51 3.07 0.21
CA LEU A 175 -5.54 1.98 0.16
C LEU A 175 -4.29 2.37 -0.65
N ILE A 176 -4.44 3.16 -1.71
CA ILE A 176 -3.31 3.77 -2.43
C ILE A 176 -2.49 4.64 -1.47
N ARG A 177 -3.13 5.52 -0.69
CA ARG A 177 -2.43 6.37 0.30
C ARG A 177 -1.78 5.53 1.40
N ALA A 178 -2.50 4.56 1.94
CA ALA A 178 -2.04 3.68 3.02
C ALA A 178 -0.78 2.88 2.64
N SER A 179 -0.66 2.50 1.38
CA SER A 179 0.44 1.68 0.86
C SER A 179 1.54 2.48 0.16
N GLY A 180 1.43 3.81 0.11
CA GLY A 180 2.34 4.69 -0.63
C GLY A 180 3.79 4.64 -0.15
N GLU A 181 4.01 4.31 1.14
CA GLU A 181 5.34 4.25 1.75
C GLU A 181 5.99 2.85 1.66
N LEU A 182 5.32 1.88 1.01
CA LEU A 182 5.86 0.51 0.93
C LEU A 182 7.02 0.39 -0.05
N CYS A 183 7.03 1.16 -1.15
CA CYS A 183 8.09 1.14 -2.13
C CYS A 183 8.95 2.41 -2.04
N ILE A 184 10.27 2.25 -1.99
CA ILE A 184 11.21 3.37 -2.05
C ILE A 184 11.52 3.66 -3.51
N ARG A 185 11.15 4.85 -3.99
CA ARG A 185 11.52 5.30 -5.32
C ARG A 185 12.97 5.76 -5.31
N THR A 186 13.85 5.01 -5.97
CA THR A 186 15.17 5.53 -6.35
C THR A 186 14.94 6.66 -7.35
N LYS A 187 15.28 7.89 -6.97
CA LYS A 187 15.37 8.99 -7.96
C LYS A 187 16.48 8.60 -8.93
N THR A 188 16.13 8.25 -10.16
CA THR A 188 17.08 8.30 -11.28
C THR A 188 17.44 9.77 -11.46
N LEU A 189 18.66 10.13 -11.10
CA LEU A 189 19.26 11.44 -11.38
C LEU A 189 19.54 11.54 -12.87
#